data_248bdb167846f391fb218ea4b2040855
#
_entry.id   248bdb167846f391fb218ea4b2040855
#
_cell.length_a   1.000
_cell.length_b   1.000
_cell.length_c   1.000
_cell.angle_alpha   90.00
_cell.angle_beta   90.00
_cell.angle_gamma   90.00
#
_symmetry.space_group_name_H-M   'P 1'
#
loop_
_entity.id
_entity.type
_entity.pdbx_description
1 polymer ?
#
loop_
_entity_poly.entity_id
_entity_poly.type
_entity_poly.pdbx_seq_one_letter_code
_entity_poly.pdbx_strand_id
1 'polypeptide(L)'
;MMKNYKQITCMVADRIPIAVLKKLKEEKGIITADKTDARGSSSNSNFEMKKMQILTVVVEDTRADEIFEYLYHILEIDQPDRGIMLQSKLARMTEYTLPEINT
;
A
#
# COMPACT_ATOMS: atom_id res chain seq x y z
N MET A 1 -11.85 7.73 21.93
CA MET A 1 -10.54 8.27 21.59
C MET A 1 -10.18 7.94 20.16
N MET A 2 -9.89 8.94 19.40
CA MET A 2 -9.62 8.72 17.99
C MET A 2 -8.15 8.41 17.78
N LYS A 3 -7.88 7.28 17.15
CA LYS A 3 -6.53 6.95 16.78
C LYS A 3 -6.18 7.64 15.48
N ASN A 4 -4.96 8.03 15.35
CA ASN A 4 -4.46 8.62 14.12
C ASN A 4 -3.94 7.51 13.21
N TYR A 5 -4.27 7.62 11.94
CA TYR A 5 -3.88 6.63 10.96
C TYR A 5 -3.13 7.28 9.81
N LYS A 6 -2.32 6.50 9.16
CA LYS A 6 -1.63 6.93 7.95
C LYS A 6 -1.87 5.91 6.87
N GLN A 7 -1.88 6.39 5.65
CA GLN A 7 -2.03 5.54 4.50
C GLN A 7 -0.71 5.44 3.77
N ILE A 8 -0.29 4.24 3.49
CA ILE A 8 0.94 4.00 2.72
C ILE A 8 0.50 3.46 1.38
N THR A 9 0.91 4.12 0.32
CA THR A 9 0.57 3.72 -1.04
C THR A 9 1.86 3.33 -1.75
N CYS A 10 1.90 2.11 -2.24
CA CYS A 10 3.05 1.60 -2.97
C CYS A 10 2.63 1.36 -4.40
N MET A 11 3.24 2.10 -5.31
CA MET A 11 2.98 1.93 -6.74
C MET A 11 4.16 1.18 -7.32
N VAL A 12 3.96 -0.07 -7.63
CA VAL A 12 5.04 -0.95 -8.02
C VAL A 12 4.91 -1.34 -9.49
N ALA A 13 5.99 -1.21 -10.21
CA ALA A 13 6.02 -1.69 -11.59
C ALA A 13 5.97 -3.21 -11.54
N ASP A 14 5.17 -3.77 -12.43
CA ASP A 14 5.01 -5.20 -12.52
C ASP A 14 4.05 -5.74 -11.46
N ARG A 15 4.40 -6.77 -10.77
CA ARG A 15 3.45 -7.47 -9.91
C ARG A 15 3.90 -7.47 -8.44
N ILE A 16 2.95 -7.27 -7.56
CA ILE A 16 3.17 -7.44 -6.14
C ILE A 16 2.81 -8.88 -5.79
N PRO A 17 3.77 -9.66 -5.31
CA PRO A 17 3.48 -11.07 -4.97
C PRO A 17 2.44 -11.17 -3.86
N ILE A 18 1.58 -12.15 -3.97
CA ILE A 18 0.58 -12.41 -2.93
C ILE A 18 1.26 -12.68 -1.59
N ALA A 19 2.46 -13.23 -1.63
CA ALA A 19 3.22 -13.49 -0.42
C ALA A 19 3.44 -12.23 0.42
N VAL A 20 3.53 -11.07 -0.22
CA VAL A 20 3.71 -9.81 0.48
C VAL A 20 2.48 -9.51 1.35
N LEU A 21 1.29 -9.72 0.79
CA LEU A 21 0.06 -9.51 1.52
C LEU A 21 -0.06 -10.48 2.70
N LYS A 22 0.33 -11.72 2.46
CA LYS A 22 0.31 -12.72 3.52
C LYS A 22 1.26 -12.34 4.64
N LYS A 23 2.45 -11.88 4.31
CA LYS A 23 3.42 -11.48 5.31
C LYS A 23 2.97 -10.26 6.10
N LEU A 24 2.33 -9.32 5.44
CA LEU A 24 1.77 -8.17 6.14
C LEU A 24 0.76 -8.62 7.18
N LYS A 25 -0.09 -9.55 6.80
CA LYS A 25 -1.11 -10.06 7.70
C LYS A 25 -0.51 -10.91 8.82
N GLU A 26 0.32 -11.86 8.47
CA GLU A 26 0.83 -12.84 9.42
C GLU A 26 1.96 -12.31 10.31
N GLU A 27 2.88 -11.55 9.73
CA GLU A 27 4.01 -11.05 10.48
C GLU A 27 3.80 -9.68 11.10
N LYS A 28 2.98 -8.86 10.48
CA LYS A 28 2.77 -7.49 10.96
C LYS A 28 1.35 -7.23 11.45
N GLY A 29 0.48 -8.20 11.29
CA GLY A 29 -0.91 -8.05 11.76
C GLY A 29 -1.71 -7.01 11.00
N ILE A 30 -1.30 -6.69 9.78
CA ILE A 30 -1.98 -5.69 8.98
C ILE A 30 -3.06 -6.34 8.15
N ILE A 31 -4.30 -6.02 8.44
CA ILE A 31 -5.42 -6.58 7.70
C ILE A 31 -6.07 -5.57 6.77
N THR A 32 -5.69 -4.30 6.89
CA THR A 32 -6.27 -3.23 6.08
C THR A 32 -5.33 -2.95 4.93
N ALA A 33 -5.30 -3.86 3.99
CA ALA A 33 -4.44 -3.73 2.82
C ALA A 33 -5.24 -4.10 1.59
N ASP A 34 -5.05 -3.35 0.52
CA ASP A 34 -5.75 -3.57 -0.72
C ASP A 34 -4.77 -3.49 -1.89
N LYS A 35 -4.91 -4.38 -2.83
CA LYS A 35 -4.06 -4.43 -3.99
C LYS A 35 -4.90 -4.27 -5.25
N THR A 36 -4.58 -3.29 -6.07
CA THR A 36 -5.31 -3.03 -7.30
C THR A 36 -4.37 -2.96 -8.47
N ASP A 37 -4.88 -3.36 -9.62
CA ASP A 37 -4.13 -3.24 -10.85
C ASP A 37 -4.34 -1.85 -11.41
N ALA A 38 -3.27 -1.28 -11.92
CA ALA A 38 -3.35 0.02 -12.56
C ALA A 38 -2.49 -0.01 -13.81
N ARG A 39 -2.88 0.79 -14.78
CA ARG A 39 -2.07 0.96 -15.96
C ARG A 39 -1.61 2.39 -15.99
N GLY A 40 -0.30 2.57 -15.94
CA GLY A 40 0.24 3.88 -16.13
C GLY A 40 0.16 4.24 -17.58
N SER A 41 -0.54 5.31 -17.89
CA SER A 41 -0.44 5.85 -19.22
C SER A 41 0.50 7.03 -19.12
N SER A 42 1.60 6.92 -19.81
CA SER A 42 2.46 8.06 -19.98
C SER A 42 1.92 8.83 -21.16
N SER A 43 1.91 10.13 -21.05
CA SER A 43 1.54 10.97 -22.16
C SER A 43 2.62 10.93 -23.25
N ASN A 44 3.67 10.23 -23.00
CA ASN A 44 4.76 10.09 -23.94
C ASN A 44 4.50 8.87 -24.77
N SER A 45 4.27 9.06 -26.03
CA SER A 45 3.89 8.01 -26.94
C SER A 45 4.89 6.88 -27.09
N ASN A 46 6.09 7.07 -26.56
CA ASN A 46 7.13 6.04 -26.67
C ASN A 46 7.13 5.06 -25.52
N PHE A 47 6.23 5.25 -24.57
CA PHE A 47 6.18 4.35 -23.45
C PHE A 47 5.03 3.41 -23.59
N GLU A 48 5.34 2.14 -23.59
CA GLU A 48 4.33 1.13 -23.49
C GLU A 48 3.63 1.27 -22.17
N MET A 49 2.36 0.99 -22.15
CA MET A 49 1.58 0.98 -20.93
C MET A 49 2.12 -0.11 -20.03
N LYS A 50 2.86 0.30 -19.03
CA LYS A 50 3.38 -0.67 -18.09
C LYS A 50 2.29 -1.04 -17.11
N LYS A 51 2.17 -2.32 -16.89
CA LYS A 51 1.28 -2.79 -15.84
C LYS A 51 1.89 -2.41 -14.50
N MET A 52 1.08 -1.81 -13.68
CA MET A 52 1.49 -1.46 -12.33
C MET A 52 0.50 -2.04 -11.35
N GLN A 53 0.97 -2.32 -10.16
CA GLN A 53 0.08 -2.70 -9.09
C GLN A 53 0.23 -1.69 -7.96
N ILE A 54 -0.88 -1.36 -7.36
CA ILE A 54 -0.90 -0.41 -6.27
C ILE A 54 -1.33 -1.14 -5.02
N LEU A 55 -0.49 -1.07 -4.01
CA LEU A 55 -0.81 -1.60 -2.70
C LEU A 55 -1.11 -0.43 -1.78
N THR A 56 -2.27 -0.45 -1.17
CA THR A 56 -2.66 0.57 -0.22
C THR A 56 -2.82 -0.06 1.15
N VAL A 57 -2.13 0.48 2.12
CA VAL A 57 -2.15 -0.05 3.48
C VAL A 57 -2.49 1.09 4.43
N VAL A 58 -3.42 0.85 5.34
CA VAL A 58 -3.76 1.82 6.36
C VAL A 58 -3.26 1.29 7.70
N VAL A 59 -2.46 2.06 8.37
CA VAL A 59 -1.84 1.65 9.64
C VAL A 59 -1.97 2.74 10.67
N GLU A 60 -1.85 2.37 11.93
CA GLU A 60 -1.82 3.35 12.99
C GLU A 60 -0.56 4.20 12.85
N ASP A 61 -0.69 5.46 13.20
CA ASP A 61 0.40 6.41 13.09
C ASP A 61 1.68 5.90 13.76
N THR A 62 1.53 5.27 14.90
CA THR A 62 2.68 4.76 15.67
C THR A 62 3.43 3.65 14.96
N ARG A 63 2.79 2.99 14.02
CA ARG A 63 3.43 1.90 13.29
C ARG A 63 3.78 2.25 11.86
N ALA A 64 3.45 3.47 11.44
CA ALA A 64 3.60 3.84 10.04
C ALA A 64 5.04 3.74 9.54
N ASP A 65 5.99 4.22 10.32
CA ASP A 65 7.40 4.19 9.91
C ASP A 65 7.91 2.77 9.79
N GLU A 66 7.54 1.92 10.74
CA GLU A 66 7.93 0.52 10.73
C GLU A 66 7.40 -0.18 9.48
N ILE A 67 6.14 0.01 9.18
CA ILE A 67 5.51 -0.64 8.04
C ILE A 67 6.01 -0.07 6.72
N PHE A 68 6.27 1.24 6.69
CA PHE A 68 6.82 1.88 5.51
C PHE A 68 8.19 1.27 5.15
N GLU A 69 9.07 1.16 6.14
CA GLU A 69 10.38 0.57 5.91
C GLU A 69 10.28 -0.89 5.50
N TYR A 70 9.40 -1.61 6.15
CA TYR A 70 9.20 -3.02 5.83
C TYR A 70 8.80 -3.19 4.36
N LEU A 71 7.84 -2.40 3.91
CA LEU A 71 7.38 -2.46 2.53
C LEU A 71 8.46 -1.99 1.55
N TYR A 72 9.21 -0.97 1.93
CA TYR A 72 10.28 -0.45 1.12
C TYR A 72 11.30 -1.55 0.79
N HIS A 73 11.62 -2.36 1.78
CA HIS A 73 12.58 -3.44 1.60
C HIS A 73 11.97 -4.66 0.89
N ILE A 74 10.79 -5.06 1.31
CA ILE A 74 10.22 -6.29 0.76
C ILE A 74 9.78 -6.11 -0.70
N LEU A 75 9.43 -4.90 -1.09
CA LEU A 75 9.07 -4.60 -2.47
C LEU A 75 10.26 -4.13 -3.30
N GLU A 76 11.42 -4.04 -2.67
CA GLU A 76 12.66 -3.63 -3.34
C GLU A 76 12.53 -2.28 -4.04
N ILE A 77 11.90 -1.34 -3.38
CA ILE A 77 11.68 0.00 -3.96
C ILE A 77 13.00 0.74 -4.19
N ASP A 78 14.05 0.34 -3.49
CA ASP A 78 15.36 0.94 -3.67
C ASP A 78 15.98 0.60 -5.02
N GLN A 79 15.43 -0.37 -5.73
CA GLN A 79 15.93 -0.73 -7.05
C GLN A 79 15.41 0.24 -8.11
N PRO A 80 16.19 0.54 -9.13
CA PRO A 80 15.74 1.47 -10.18
C PRO A 80 14.46 0.98 -10.86
N ASP A 81 13.57 1.90 -11.12
CA ASP A 81 12.34 1.62 -11.86
C ASP A 81 11.40 0.60 -11.23
N ARG A 82 11.56 0.34 -9.94
CA ARG A 82 10.66 -0.60 -9.26
C ARG A 82 9.35 0.05 -8.85
N GLY A 83 9.40 1.29 -8.42
CA GLY A 83 8.17 1.95 -8.00
C GLY A 83 8.41 3.11 -7.06
N ILE A 84 7.33 3.62 -6.53
CA ILE A 84 7.35 4.72 -5.57
C ILE A 84 6.46 4.39 -4.40
N MET A 85 6.79 4.95 -3.26
CA MET A 85 5.97 4.82 -2.07
C MET A 85 5.61 6.21 -1.57
N LEU A 86 4.37 6.34 -1.15
CA LEU A 86 3.87 7.58 -0.59
C LEU A 86 3.23 7.29 0.75
N GLN A 87 3.41 8.19 1.67
CA GLN A 87 2.77 8.09 2.97
C GLN A 87 1.98 9.36 3.21
N SER A 88 0.73 9.22 3.52
CA SER A 88 -0.12 10.37 3.76
C SER A 88 -0.86 10.19 5.07
N LYS A 89 -1.10 11.32 5.73
CA LYS A 89 -1.86 11.31 6.96
C LYS A 89 -3.33 11.29 6.59
N LEU A 90 -4.06 10.39 7.21
CA LEU A 90 -5.50 10.38 7.02
C LEU A 90 -6.08 11.46 7.91
N ALA A 91 -6.67 12.45 7.29
CA ALA A 91 -7.20 13.60 8.01
C ALA A 91 -8.35 13.20 8.93
N ARG A 92 -9.05 12.18 8.57
CA ARG A 92 -10.17 11.73 9.36
C ARG A 92 -10.48 10.31 9.01
N MET A 93 -10.26 9.46 9.96
CA MET A 93 -10.78 8.14 9.85
C MET A 93 -11.84 8.07 10.91
N THR A 94 -13.05 8.06 10.49
CA THR A 94 -14.08 7.69 11.40
C THR A 94 -13.81 6.25 11.74
N GLU A 95 -13.75 5.96 12.99
CA GLU A 95 -13.78 4.59 13.37
C GLU A 95 -15.10 4.06 13.02
N TYR A 96 -15.38 4.09 11.84
CA TYR A 96 -16.53 3.56 11.38
C TYR A 96 -16.19 2.15 11.09
N THR A 97 -16.30 1.38 12.03
CA THR A 97 -16.41 -0.02 11.78
C THR A 97 -17.60 -0.11 10.92
N LEU A 98 -17.34 -0.40 9.72
CA LEU A 98 -18.34 -0.87 8.86
C LEU A 98 -19.15 -1.85 9.67
N PRO A 99 -20.41 -1.59 9.77
CA PRO A 99 -21.23 -2.52 10.45
C PRO A 99 -20.89 -3.82 9.83
N GLU A 100 -20.47 -4.69 10.63
CA GLU A 100 -20.27 -5.96 10.18
C GLU A 100 -21.47 -6.35 9.56
N ILE A 101 -21.47 -6.15 8.36
CA ILE A 101 -22.43 -6.77 7.63
C ILE A 101 -22.00 -8.12 7.66
N ASN A 102 -22.22 -8.64 8.70
CA ASN A 102 -22.06 -9.96 8.71
C ASN A 102 -23.02 -10.50 7.93
N THR A 103 -22.68 -10.38 6.87
CA THR A 103 -23.47 -11.24 6.40
C THR A 103 -22.94 -12.37 6.14
#